data_c8330d2610ee6228010342ff9fb439d2
#
_entry.id   c8330d2610ee6228010342ff9fb439d2
#
_cell.length_a   1.000
_cell.length_b   1.000
_cell.length_c   1.000
_cell.angle_alpha   90.00
_cell.angle_beta   90.00
_cell.angle_gamma   90.00
#
_symmetry.space_group_name_H-M   'P 1'
#
loop_
_entity.id
_entity.type
_entity.pdbx_description
1 polymer ?
#
loop_
_entity_poly.entity_id
_entity_poly.type
_entity_poly.pdbx_seq_one_letter_code
_entity_poly.pdbx_strand_id
1 'polypeptide(L)'
;MLRENYGTWRCGRHEIGLARPRIMGILNVTPDSFSDGGKNLDPEAAIQRGLQMLDEGADIIDVGGESTRPGHRPVSPKEEAERIVPV
;
A
#
# COMPACT_ATOMS: atom_id res chain seq x y z
N MET A 1 -33.05 -9.31 -1.29
CA MET A 1 -32.95 -8.06 -2.04
C MET A 1 -31.73 -7.25 -1.66
N LEU A 2 -30.98 -6.85 -2.64
CA LEU A 2 -29.78 -6.09 -2.38
C LEU A 2 -30.10 -4.62 -2.17
N ARG A 3 -29.36 -4.02 -1.24
CA ARG A 3 -29.43 -2.60 -1.02
C ARG A 3 -28.58 -1.88 -2.06
N GLU A 4 -29.10 -0.84 -2.64
CA GLU A 4 -28.36 -0.05 -3.61
C GLU A 4 -27.51 1.03 -2.95
N ASN A 5 -27.85 1.42 -1.72
CA ASN A 5 -27.14 2.49 -1.06
C ASN A 5 -26.11 1.93 -0.09
N TYR A 6 -24.90 1.71 -0.59
CA TYR A 6 -23.80 1.22 0.22
C TYR A 6 -23.00 2.35 0.85
N GLY A 7 -23.34 3.60 0.50
CA GLY A 7 -22.64 4.74 1.05
C GLY A 7 -21.36 5.07 0.32
N THR A 8 -20.59 5.90 0.96
CA THR A 8 -19.35 6.42 0.42
C THR A 8 -18.30 6.42 1.53
N TRP A 9 -17.10 6.00 1.21
CA TRP A 9 -15.98 6.08 2.12
C TRP A 9 -15.28 7.42 1.89
N ARG A 10 -15.29 8.27 2.90
CA ARG A 10 -14.63 9.57 2.82
C ARG A 10 -13.20 9.48 3.29
N CYS A 11 -12.28 9.84 2.42
CA CYS A 11 -10.84 9.80 2.70
C CYS A 11 -10.29 11.20 2.51
N GLY A 12 -10.40 12.04 3.56
CA GLY A 12 -10.03 13.44 3.46
C GLY A 12 -10.89 14.16 2.44
N ARG A 13 -10.27 14.70 1.40
CA ARG A 13 -10.99 15.36 0.31
C ARG A 13 -11.45 14.40 -0.78
N HIS A 14 -11.14 13.12 -0.63
CA HIS A 14 -11.53 12.12 -1.61
C HIS A 14 -12.70 11.30 -1.10
N GLU A 15 -13.54 10.87 -2.01
CA GLU A 15 -14.67 10.01 -1.70
C GLU A 15 -14.62 8.80 -2.61
N ILE A 16 -14.83 7.62 -2.01
CA ILE A 16 -14.83 6.35 -2.72
C ILE A 16 -16.21 5.74 -2.59
N GLY A 17 -16.93 5.61 -3.72
CA GLY A 17 -18.24 4.99 -3.71
C GLY A 17 -18.14 3.51 -3.41
N LEU A 18 -19.06 3.00 -2.61
CA LEU A 18 -19.08 1.61 -2.19
C LEU A 18 -20.20 0.81 -2.83
N ALA A 19 -20.74 1.29 -3.95
CA ALA A 19 -21.79 0.57 -4.67
C ALA A 19 -21.27 -0.71 -5.32
N ARG A 20 -19.95 -0.81 -5.50
CA ARG A 20 -19.31 -2.04 -5.95
C ARG A 20 -18.11 -2.33 -5.06
N PRO A 21 -17.66 -3.58 -5.01
CA PRO A 21 -16.44 -3.88 -4.24
C PRO A 21 -15.25 -3.06 -4.73
N ARG A 22 -14.44 -2.61 -3.79
CA ARG A 22 -13.19 -1.91 -4.08
C ARG A 22 -12.02 -2.80 -3.69
N ILE A 23 -10.96 -2.71 -4.44
CA ILE A 23 -9.78 -3.55 -4.25
C ILE A 23 -8.68 -2.69 -3.65
N MET A 24 -8.16 -3.13 -2.51
CA MET A 24 -7.03 -2.47 -1.85
C MET A 24 -5.78 -3.31 -2.06
N GLY A 25 -4.79 -2.73 -2.73
CA GLY A 25 -3.49 -3.36 -2.86
C GLY A 25 -2.62 -3.04 -1.65
N ILE A 26 -1.94 -4.03 -1.13
CA ILE A 26 -1.03 -3.85 0.01
C ILE A 26 0.39 -3.73 -0.54
N LEU A 27 1.03 -2.60 -0.27
CA LEU A 27 2.39 -2.34 -0.70
C LEU A 27 3.29 -2.19 0.52
N ASN A 28 4.03 -3.23 0.85
CA ASN A 28 4.97 -3.21 1.96
C ASN A 28 6.32 -2.74 1.47
N VAL A 29 6.72 -1.52 1.88
CA VAL A 29 7.96 -0.89 1.43
C VAL A 29 9.06 -1.26 2.41
N THR A 30 9.63 -2.44 2.23
CA THR A 30 10.64 -3.00 3.11
C THR A 30 11.79 -3.59 2.27
N PRO A 31 13.00 -3.69 2.85
CA PRO A 31 14.13 -4.28 2.11
C PRO A 31 13.93 -5.74 1.72
N ASP A 32 13.12 -6.50 2.46
CA ASP A 32 12.83 -7.88 2.11
C ASP A 32 11.86 -7.98 0.93
N SER A 33 11.19 -6.90 0.58
CA SER A 33 10.30 -6.85 -0.57
C SER A 33 10.94 -6.12 -1.75
N PHE A 34 11.64 -5.01 -1.48
CA PHE A 34 12.20 -4.16 -2.53
C PHE A 34 13.62 -3.75 -2.14
N SER A 35 14.61 -4.43 -2.69
CA SER A 35 15.99 -4.12 -2.40
C SER A 35 16.82 -4.07 -3.68
N ASP A 36 17.87 -3.25 -3.64
CA ASP A 36 18.85 -3.18 -4.72
C ASP A 36 20.07 -3.99 -4.33
N GLY A 37 20.04 -5.29 -4.58
CA GLY A 37 21.13 -6.16 -4.20
C GLY A 37 21.03 -6.68 -2.78
N GLY A 38 19.85 -6.60 -2.16
CA GLY A 38 19.58 -7.28 -0.92
C GLY A 38 19.86 -6.52 0.36
N LYS A 39 20.36 -5.29 0.27
CA LYS A 39 20.72 -4.54 1.48
C LYS A 39 19.94 -3.26 1.66
N ASN A 40 19.72 -2.52 0.59
CA ASN A 40 19.07 -1.22 0.66
C ASN A 40 17.71 -1.27 0.02
N LEU A 41 16.78 -0.55 0.60
CA LEU A 41 15.44 -0.40 0.02
C LEU A 41 15.55 0.36 -1.30
N ASP A 42 14.84 -0.12 -2.31
CA ASP A 42 14.72 0.53 -3.61
C ASP A 42 13.34 1.18 -3.75
N PRO A 43 13.22 2.50 -3.48
CA PRO A 43 11.92 3.16 -3.59
C PRO A 43 11.33 3.11 -4.99
N GLU A 44 12.18 3.13 -6.01
CA GLU A 44 11.70 3.10 -7.40
C GLU A 44 11.00 1.78 -7.70
N ALA A 45 11.56 0.67 -7.22
CA ALA A 45 10.91 -0.63 -7.40
C ALA A 45 9.56 -0.68 -6.69
N ALA A 46 9.47 -0.09 -5.51
CA ALA A 46 8.21 -0.02 -4.78
C ALA A 46 7.18 0.82 -5.54
N ILE A 47 7.59 1.97 -6.09
CA ILE A 47 6.71 2.83 -6.89
C ILE A 47 6.19 2.06 -8.10
N GLN A 48 7.06 1.36 -8.81
CA GLN A 48 6.66 0.58 -9.98
C GLN A 48 5.66 -0.50 -9.61
N ARG A 49 5.85 -1.16 -8.46
CA ARG A 49 4.90 -2.17 -8.02
C ARG A 49 3.53 -1.56 -7.70
N GLY A 50 3.52 -0.39 -7.07
CA GLY A 50 2.26 0.30 -6.79
C GLY A 50 1.53 0.68 -8.07
N LEU A 51 2.24 1.21 -9.05
CA LEU A 51 1.65 1.55 -10.33
C LEU A 51 1.11 0.32 -11.05
N GLN A 52 1.82 -0.81 -10.95
CA GLN A 52 1.36 -2.06 -11.51
C GLN A 52 0.06 -2.51 -10.87
N MET A 53 -0.05 -2.39 -9.54
CA MET A 53 -1.30 -2.75 -8.85
C MET A 53 -2.48 -1.92 -9.35
N LEU A 54 -2.27 -0.62 -9.55
CA LEU A 54 -3.34 0.25 -10.09
C LEU A 54 -3.73 -0.19 -11.48
N ASP A 55 -2.75 -0.51 -12.32
CA ASP A 55 -3.00 -0.97 -13.68
C ASP A 55 -3.75 -2.30 -13.69
N GLU A 56 -3.51 -3.15 -12.69
CA GLU A 56 -4.19 -4.44 -12.57
C GLU A 56 -5.57 -4.35 -11.93
N GLY A 57 -5.99 -3.16 -11.52
CA GLY A 57 -7.35 -2.96 -11.05
C GLY A 57 -7.52 -2.56 -9.59
N ALA A 58 -6.44 -2.29 -8.88
CA ALA A 58 -6.56 -1.80 -7.51
C ALA A 58 -7.15 -0.38 -7.51
N ASP A 59 -8.07 -0.15 -6.58
CA ASP A 59 -8.68 1.16 -6.40
C ASP A 59 -7.91 1.99 -5.36
N ILE A 60 -7.23 1.31 -4.45
CA ILE A 60 -6.54 1.92 -3.31
C ILE A 60 -5.22 1.19 -3.12
N ILE A 61 -4.18 1.93 -2.78
CA ILE A 61 -2.90 1.33 -2.39
C ILE A 61 -2.63 1.67 -0.93
N ASP A 62 -2.46 0.64 -0.11
CA ASP A 62 -2.11 0.77 1.30
C ASP A 62 -0.60 0.62 1.42
N VAL A 63 0.09 1.72 1.70
CA VAL A 63 1.55 1.75 1.74
C VAL A 63 2.01 1.64 3.18
N GLY A 64 2.78 0.61 3.48
CA GLY A 64 3.33 0.39 4.81
C GLY A 64 4.83 0.14 4.74
N GLY A 65 5.54 0.49 5.80
CA GLY A 65 6.99 0.33 5.87
C GLY A 65 7.44 -0.74 6.85
N GLU A 66 6.53 -1.59 7.29
CA GLU A 66 6.86 -2.70 8.20
C GLU A 66 6.38 -4.01 7.58
N SER A 67 7.26 -5.02 7.61
CA SER A 67 6.94 -6.32 7.04
C SER A 67 5.86 -7.02 7.87
N THR A 68 4.98 -7.77 7.20
CA THR A 68 3.99 -8.62 7.85
C THR A 68 4.41 -10.08 7.84
N ARG A 69 5.61 -10.39 7.36
CA ARG A 69 6.09 -11.78 7.31
C ARG A 69 6.37 -12.30 8.70
N PRO A 70 6.16 -13.60 8.95
CA PRO A 70 6.53 -14.19 10.23
C PRO A 70 8.02 -13.96 10.53
N GLY A 71 8.32 -13.59 11.77
CA GLY A 71 9.69 -13.34 12.16
C GLY A 71 10.23 -11.98 11.78
N HIS A 72 9.40 -11.09 11.24
CA HIS A 72 9.86 -9.75 10.89
C HIS A 72 10.27 -8.97 12.14
N ARG A 73 11.18 -8.02 11.94
CA ARG A 73 11.62 -7.14 13.01
C ARG A 73 10.69 -5.93 13.09
N PRO A 74 10.26 -5.55 14.30
CA PRO A 74 9.47 -4.32 14.45
C PRO A 74 10.26 -3.10 13.97
N VAL A 75 9.53 -2.13 13.41
CA VAL A 75 10.10 -0.92 12.84
C VAL A 75 9.58 0.28 13.60
N SER A 76 10.45 1.22 13.95
CA SER A 76 10.02 2.44 14.62
C SER A 76 9.21 3.31 13.65
N PRO A 77 8.34 4.19 14.19
CA PRO A 77 7.61 5.11 13.30
C PRO A 77 8.52 5.97 12.44
N LYS A 78 9.67 6.39 12.96
CA LYS A 78 10.62 7.18 12.19
C LYS A 78 11.19 6.38 11.03
N GLU A 79 11.60 5.15 11.29
CA GLU A 79 12.14 4.28 10.24
C GLU A 79 11.09 3.97 9.20
N GLU A 80 9.86 3.72 9.64
CA GLU A 80 8.77 3.47 8.69
C GLU A 80 8.52 4.67 7.80
N ALA A 81 8.51 5.88 8.38
CA ALA A 81 8.34 7.09 7.60
C ALA A 81 9.45 7.26 6.56
N GLU A 82 10.68 6.95 6.94
CA GLU A 82 11.81 7.04 6.00
C GLU A 82 11.64 6.09 4.82
N ARG A 83 10.97 4.96 5.02
CA ARG A 83 10.72 3.99 3.96
C ARG A 83 9.59 4.42 3.03
N ILE A 84 8.50 4.96 3.57
CA ILE A 84 7.28 5.19 2.77
C ILE A 84 7.22 6.58 2.16
N VAL A 85 7.81 7.60 2.78
CA VAL A 85 7.70 8.97 2.27
C VAL A 85 8.25 9.11 0.85
N PRO A 86 9.39 8.47 0.48
CA PRO A 86 9.85 8.56 -0.91
C PRO A 86 8.94 7.85 -1.91
N VAL A 87 8.08 6.98 -1.47
CA VAL A 87 7.19 6.20 -2.32
C VAL A 87 5.84 6.88 -2.47
#